data_03abc19765e2dba5167a312d9c6bb760
#
_entry.id   03abc19765e2dba5167a312d9c6bb760
#
_cell.length_a   1.000
_cell.length_b   1.000
_cell.length_c   1.000
_cell.angle_alpha   90.00
_cell.angle_beta   90.00
_cell.angle_gamma   90.00
#
_symmetry.space_group_name_H-M   'P 1'
#
loop_
_entity.id
_entity.type
_entity.pdbx_description
1 polymer ?
#
loop_
_entity_poly.entity_id
_entity_poly.type
_entity_poly.pdbx_seq_one_letter_code
_entity_poly.pdbx_strand_id
1 'polypeptide(L)'
;MAKKKPRTASKSRRVAKGTSKVASGGKYLGHYGWMPDVPDHRDLVYAAARITTLPPSVDLRPGCPPVYDQGQLGSCTANAIAAAIQFEQIRQKEPKPFAPSRLFIYYNERVMEHTVG
;
A
#
# COMPACT_ATOMS: atom_id res chain seq x y z
N MET A 1 61.03 14.53 -20.82
CA MET A 1 60.22 13.50 -21.53
C MET A 1 59.08 13.04 -20.63
N ALA A 2 57.86 13.56 -20.83
CA ALA A 2 56.70 13.22 -20.03
C ALA A 2 55.81 12.24 -20.78
N LYS A 3 55.60 11.03 -20.20
CA LYS A 3 54.77 9.98 -20.79
C LYS A 3 53.29 10.24 -20.52
N LYS A 4 52.52 10.45 -21.59
CA LYS A 4 51.08 10.62 -21.59
C LYS A 4 50.39 9.27 -21.32
N LYS A 5 49.50 9.20 -20.27
CA LYS A 5 48.64 8.06 -19.96
C LYS A 5 47.45 8.05 -20.92
N PRO A 6 46.97 6.89 -21.38
CA PRO A 6 45.79 6.81 -22.23
C PRO A 6 44.50 6.96 -21.43
N ARG A 7 43.53 7.74 -21.96
CA ARG A 7 42.18 7.90 -21.43
C ARG A 7 41.37 6.64 -21.72
N THR A 8 40.88 5.98 -20.67
CA THR A 8 39.90 4.91 -20.78
C THR A 8 38.53 5.47 -21.13
N ALA A 9 37.96 5.01 -22.24
CA ALA A 9 36.62 5.36 -22.70
C ALA A 9 35.56 4.73 -21.80
N SER A 10 34.71 5.57 -21.21
CA SER A 10 33.51 5.16 -20.47
C SER A 10 32.47 4.61 -21.46
N LYS A 11 32.15 3.31 -21.36
CA LYS A 11 31.01 2.70 -22.06
C LYS A 11 29.72 3.15 -21.41
N SER A 12 28.99 4.03 -22.07
CA SER A 12 27.60 4.37 -21.77
C SER A 12 26.71 3.12 -21.78
N ARG A 13 26.20 2.74 -20.63
CA ARG A 13 25.20 1.68 -20.48
C ARG A 13 23.84 2.24 -20.96
N ARG A 14 23.39 1.83 -22.14
CA ARG A 14 22.01 2.07 -22.59
C ARG A 14 21.05 1.35 -21.66
N VAL A 15 20.26 2.12 -20.91
CA VAL A 15 19.11 1.63 -20.16
C VAL A 15 18.03 1.27 -21.18
N ALA A 16 17.72 -0.01 -21.32
CA ALA A 16 16.60 -0.48 -22.11
C ALA A 16 15.30 0.03 -21.50
N LYS A 17 14.53 0.81 -22.24
CA LYS A 17 13.14 1.14 -21.91
C LYS A 17 12.30 -0.13 -22.00
N GLY A 18 12.09 -0.77 -20.85
CA GLY A 18 11.10 -1.84 -20.72
C GLY A 18 9.71 -1.24 -20.84
N THR A 19 9.07 -1.39 -21.98
CA THR A 19 7.62 -1.19 -22.11
C THR A 19 6.93 -2.32 -21.40
N SER A 20 6.47 -2.08 -20.18
CA SER A 20 5.57 -3.00 -19.49
C SER A 20 4.23 -3.02 -20.24
N LYS A 21 4.01 -4.06 -21.03
CA LYS A 21 2.68 -4.40 -21.52
C LYS A 21 1.83 -4.78 -20.30
N VAL A 22 0.90 -3.93 -19.94
CA VAL A 22 -0.18 -4.28 -19.02
C VAL A 22 -1.01 -5.34 -19.72
N ALA A 23 -0.81 -6.59 -19.33
CA ALA A 23 -1.64 -7.70 -19.78
C ALA A 23 -2.98 -7.59 -19.06
N SER A 24 -4.01 -7.13 -19.78
CA SER A 24 -5.41 -7.30 -19.40
C SER A 24 -5.74 -8.78 -19.46
N GLY A 25 -6.04 -9.41 -18.33
CA GLY A 25 -6.52 -10.80 -18.36
C GLY A 25 -6.38 -11.55 -17.03
N GLY A 26 -7.34 -11.42 -16.19
CA GLY A 26 -8.04 -12.36 -15.34
C GLY A 26 -7.42 -13.69 -14.88
N LYS A 27 -6.13 -13.77 -14.49
CA LYS A 27 -5.56 -15.04 -13.99
C LYS A 27 -4.98 -14.96 -12.57
N TYR A 28 -5.10 -13.83 -11.89
CA TYR A 28 -4.52 -13.67 -10.54
C TYR A 28 -5.50 -13.83 -9.38
N LEU A 29 -6.79 -13.99 -9.65
CA LEU A 29 -7.84 -14.06 -8.62
C LEU A 29 -7.77 -15.30 -7.71
N GLY A 30 -7.16 -16.38 -8.16
CA GLY A 30 -7.04 -17.61 -7.36
C GLY A 30 -5.85 -17.64 -6.40
N HIS A 31 -4.88 -16.71 -6.51
CA HIS A 31 -3.62 -16.79 -5.77
C HIS A 31 -3.65 -16.11 -4.40
N TYR A 32 -4.57 -15.17 -4.21
CA TYR A 32 -4.66 -14.35 -2.98
C TYR A 32 -5.89 -14.67 -2.12
N GLY A 33 -6.71 -15.64 -2.52
CA GLY A 33 -7.91 -16.02 -1.77
C GLY A 33 -9.01 -14.95 -1.74
N TRP A 34 -8.85 -13.84 -2.50
CA TRP A 34 -9.88 -12.81 -2.58
C TRP A 34 -11.08 -13.30 -3.41
N MET A 35 -12.27 -13.13 -2.85
CA MET A 35 -13.54 -13.30 -3.57
C MET A 35 -14.29 -11.97 -3.58
N PRO A 36 -14.94 -11.61 -4.71
CA PRO A 36 -15.81 -10.45 -4.74
C PRO A 36 -16.90 -10.57 -3.68
N ASP A 37 -17.15 -9.47 -2.99
CA ASP A 37 -18.26 -9.40 -2.04
C ASP A 37 -19.60 -9.45 -2.77
N VAL A 38 -20.64 -9.94 -2.07
CA VAL A 38 -21.99 -9.94 -2.64
C VAL A 38 -22.51 -8.50 -2.62
N PRO A 39 -23.08 -8.00 -3.73
CA PRO A 39 -23.63 -6.65 -3.74
C PRO A 39 -24.64 -6.44 -2.60
N ASP A 40 -24.42 -5.43 -1.77
CA ASP A 40 -25.29 -5.07 -0.65
C ASP A 40 -25.94 -3.71 -0.95
N HIS A 41 -27.28 -3.62 -0.79
CA HIS A 41 -28.01 -2.36 -1.00
C HIS A 41 -27.62 -1.26 0.00
N ARG A 42 -26.91 -1.61 1.07
CA ARG A 42 -26.35 -0.67 2.07
C ARG A 42 -25.01 -0.07 1.63
N ASP A 43 -24.38 -0.62 0.57
CA ASP A 43 -23.13 -0.11 0.07
C ASP A 43 -23.30 1.31 -0.45
N LEU A 44 -22.55 2.23 0.13
CA LEU A 44 -22.57 3.62 -0.28
C LEU A 44 -21.78 3.80 -1.58
N VAL A 45 -22.47 4.21 -2.64
CA VAL A 45 -21.78 4.57 -3.88
C VAL A 45 -21.03 5.88 -3.68
N TYR A 46 -19.74 5.87 -3.95
CA TYR A 46 -18.94 7.09 -3.91
C TYR A 46 -19.40 8.07 -4.99
N ALA A 47 -20.08 9.13 -4.56
CA ALA A 47 -20.57 10.21 -5.43
C ALA A 47 -19.85 11.51 -5.06
N ALA A 48 -18.58 11.65 -5.47
CA ALA A 48 -17.86 12.90 -5.29
C ALA A 48 -18.34 13.97 -6.28
N ALA A 49 -18.27 15.24 -5.88
CA ALA A 49 -18.39 16.35 -6.81
C ALA A 49 -17.38 16.19 -7.94
N ARG A 50 -17.78 16.55 -9.17
CA ARG A 50 -16.91 16.44 -10.35
C ARG A 50 -15.65 17.26 -10.15
N ILE A 51 -14.51 16.60 -9.95
CA ILE A 51 -13.21 17.26 -9.89
C ILE A 51 -12.79 17.55 -11.33
N THR A 52 -12.63 18.85 -11.67
CA THR A 52 -12.22 19.27 -13.00
C THR A 52 -10.71 19.22 -13.22
N THR A 53 -9.94 19.31 -12.13
CA THR A 53 -8.47 19.32 -12.19
C THR A 53 -7.91 18.51 -11.03
N LEU A 54 -7.12 17.48 -11.33
CA LEU A 54 -6.39 16.72 -10.33
C LEU A 54 -4.95 17.22 -10.26
N PRO A 55 -4.32 17.24 -9.08
CA PRO A 55 -2.89 17.55 -8.97
C PRO A 55 -2.08 16.44 -9.69
N PRO A 56 -0.91 16.79 -10.25
CA PRO A 56 -0.07 15.83 -10.98
C PRO A 56 0.49 14.71 -10.10
N SER A 57 0.60 14.97 -8.80
CA SER A 57 1.01 13.98 -7.80
C SER A 57 0.51 14.36 -6.42
N VAL A 58 0.30 13.36 -5.57
CA VAL A 58 -0.01 13.55 -4.15
C VAL A 58 0.89 12.63 -3.34
N ASP A 59 1.57 13.17 -2.33
CA ASP A 59 2.39 12.42 -1.40
C ASP A 59 1.81 12.54 0.01
N LEU A 60 1.26 11.43 0.52
CA LEU A 60 0.66 11.35 1.85
C LEU A 60 1.65 10.85 2.93
N ARG A 61 2.84 10.41 2.54
CA ARG A 61 3.84 9.84 3.46
C ARG A 61 4.20 10.74 4.64
N PRO A 62 4.31 12.08 4.50
CA PRO A 62 4.60 12.94 5.64
C PRO A 62 3.55 12.91 6.75
N GLY A 63 2.31 12.49 6.44
CA GLY A 63 1.21 12.35 7.39
C GLY A 63 1.00 10.93 7.91
N CYS A 64 1.80 9.97 7.45
CA CYS A 64 1.64 8.57 7.86
C CYS A 64 2.30 8.30 9.22
N PRO A 65 1.75 7.35 10.01
CA PRO A 65 2.43 6.82 11.18
C PRO A 65 3.71 6.06 10.77
N PRO A 66 4.61 5.73 11.72
CA PRO A 66 5.76 4.89 11.45
C PRO A 66 5.34 3.54 10.85
N VAL A 67 6.17 3.01 9.95
CA VAL A 67 5.92 1.69 9.33
C VAL A 67 5.92 0.61 10.40
N TYR A 68 4.90 -0.25 10.35
CA TYR A 68 4.82 -1.40 11.23
C TYR A 68 5.56 -2.60 10.66
N ASP A 69 6.29 -3.30 11.53
CA ASP A 69 6.80 -4.63 11.25
C ASP A 69 5.80 -5.66 11.80
N GLN A 70 5.31 -6.55 10.95
CA GLN A 70 4.41 -7.64 11.34
C GLN A 70 5.15 -8.93 11.70
N GLY A 71 6.48 -8.99 11.45
CA GLY A 71 7.30 -10.17 11.66
C GLY A 71 6.83 -11.34 10.79
N GLN A 72 6.79 -12.55 11.37
CA GLN A 72 6.39 -13.77 10.69
C GLN A 72 4.88 -14.04 10.71
N LEU A 73 4.10 -13.17 11.35
CA LEU A 73 2.66 -13.32 11.44
C LEU A 73 1.97 -12.78 10.19
N GLY A 74 1.08 -13.56 9.58
CA GLY A 74 0.29 -13.17 8.40
C GLY A 74 -0.80 -12.13 8.70
N SER A 75 -0.46 -11.04 9.38
CA SER A 75 -1.40 -10.03 9.90
C SER A 75 -1.38 -8.70 9.10
N CYS A 76 -1.18 -8.79 7.78
CA CYS A 76 -1.07 -7.60 6.92
C CYS A 76 -2.33 -6.73 6.96
N THR A 77 -3.53 -7.33 6.99
CA THR A 77 -4.81 -6.63 7.09
C THR A 77 -4.92 -5.84 8.39
N ALA A 78 -4.64 -6.47 9.52
CA ALA A 78 -4.65 -5.83 10.83
C ALA A 78 -3.65 -4.68 10.93
N ASN A 79 -2.45 -4.83 10.33
CA ASN A 79 -1.46 -3.76 10.27
C ASN A 79 -1.93 -2.58 9.39
N ALA A 80 -2.56 -2.87 8.26
CA ALA A 80 -3.11 -1.84 7.37
C ALA A 80 -4.24 -1.05 8.03
N ILE A 81 -5.18 -1.74 8.69
CA ILE A 81 -6.29 -1.12 9.41
C ILE A 81 -5.78 -0.23 10.55
N ALA A 82 -4.84 -0.74 11.37
CA ALA A 82 -4.26 0.03 12.46
C ALA A 82 -3.54 1.30 11.95
N ALA A 83 -2.79 1.18 10.84
CA ALA A 83 -2.11 2.32 10.23
C ALA A 83 -3.11 3.34 9.67
N ALA A 84 -4.20 2.90 9.05
CA ALA A 84 -5.24 3.79 8.53
C ALA A 84 -5.93 4.58 9.65
N ILE A 85 -6.25 3.94 10.77
CA ILE A 85 -6.84 4.60 11.94
C ILE A 85 -5.87 5.66 12.48
N GLN A 86 -4.59 5.34 12.66
CA GLN A 86 -3.61 6.31 13.13
C GLN A 86 -3.41 7.47 12.13
N PHE A 87 -3.38 7.18 10.83
CA PHE A 87 -3.29 8.21 9.81
C PHE A 87 -4.45 9.20 9.92
N GLU A 88 -5.68 8.71 10.07
CA GLU A 88 -6.85 9.58 10.22
C GLU A 88 -6.81 10.39 11.52
N GLN A 89 -6.37 9.83 12.63
CA GLN A 89 -6.20 10.56 13.88
C GLN A 89 -5.17 11.69 13.74
N ILE A 90 -4.04 11.45 13.07
CA ILE A 90 -3.01 12.46 12.80
C ILE A 90 -3.60 13.56 11.90
N ARG A 91 -4.31 13.18 10.84
CA ARG A 91 -4.92 14.11 9.87
C ARG A 91 -5.98 14.99 10.52
N GLN A 92 -6.78 14.43 11.41
CA GLN A 92 -7.83 15.13 12.14
C GLN A 92 -7.32 15.88 13.37
N LYS A 93 -6.01 15.79 13.66
CA LYS A 93 -5.38 16.41 14.83
C LYS A 93 -6.06 15.98 16.14
N GLU A 94 -6.35 14.69 16.26
CA GLU A 94 -6.96 14.13 17.44
C GLU A 94 -6.14 14.47 18.69
N PRO A 95 -6.76 15.08 19.75
CA PRO A 95 -6.01 15.53 20.91
C PRO A 95 -5.42 14.39 21.76
N LYS A 96 -5.93 13.18 21.62
CA LYS A 96 -5.46 11.98 22.32
C LYS A 96 -5.37 10.80 21.34
N PRO A 97 -4.43 10.84 20.40
CA PRO A 97 -4.28 9.74 19.46
C PRO A 97 -3.83 8.47 20.20
N PHE A 98 -4.31 7.33 19.77
CA PHE A 98 -3.90 6.03 20.31
C PHE A 98 -3.41 5.12 19.19
N ALA A 99 -2.52 4.18 19.53
CA ALA A 99 -2.11 3.12 18.62
C ALA A 99 -3.04 1.91 18.76
N PRO A 100 -3.82 1.56 17.74
CA PRO A 100 -4.68 0.39 17.81
C PRO A 100 -3.86 -0.90 18.01
N SER A 101 -4.38 -1.83 18.82
CA SER A 101 -3.73 -3.12 18.98
C SER A 101 -3.91 -3.98 17.73
N ARG A 102 -2.85 -4.13 16.96
CA ARG A 102 -2.81 -4.94 15.74
C ARG A 102 -3.14 -6.42 16.00
N LEU A 103 -2.65 -6.97 17.12
CA LEU A 103 -2.96 -8.35 17.52
C LEU A 103 -4.43 -8.52 17.90
N PHE A 104 -5.05 -7.52 18.52
CA PHE A 104 -6.48 -7.55 18.83
C PHE A 104 -7.32 -7.55 17.53
N ILE A 105 -6.97 -6.70 16.57
CA ILE A 105 -7.64 -6.66 15.25
C ILE A 105 -7.47 -8.03 14.57
N TYR A 106 -6.26 -8.53 14.47
CA TYR A 106 -5.96 -9.83 13.85
C TYR A 106 -6.73 -10.99 14.49
N TYR A 107 -6.75 -11.04 15.82
CA TYR A 107 -7.51 -12.07 16.54
C TYR A 107 -9.00 -12.03 16.19
N ASN A 108 -9.60 -10.84 16.17
CA ASN A 108 -11.02 -10.72 15.81
C ASN A 108 -11.29 -11.09 14.35
N GLU A 109 -10.39 -10.76 13.42
CA GLU A 109 -10.48 -11.23 12.04
C GLU A 109 -10.52 -12.76 11.98
N ARG A 110 -9.61 -13.44 12.70
CA ARG A 110 -9.57 -14.91 12.76
C ARG A 110 -10.82 -15.51 13.41
N VAL A 111 -11.34 -14.88 14.47
CA VAL A 111 -12.61 -15.31 15.10
C VAL A 111 -13.76 -15.22 14.10
N MET A 112 -13.87 -14.12 13.37
CA MET A 112 -14.94 -13.93 12.37
C MET A 112 -14.85 -14.94 11.22
N GLU A 113 -13.64 -15.32 10.84
CA GLU A 113 -13.37 -16.32 9.80
C GLU A 113 -13.43 -17.78 10.31
N HIS A 114 -13.68 -17.99 11.61
CA HIS A 114 -13.63 -19.30 12.26
C HIS A 114 -12.28 -20.03 12.07
N THR A 115 -11.18 -19.29 12.03
CA THR A 115 -9.82 -19.80 11.78
C THR A 115 -8.91 -19.66 13.01
N VAL A 116 -9.47 -19.45 14.19
CA VAL A 116 -8.76 -19.52 15.47
C VAL A 116 -8.62 -20.99 15.83
N GLY A 117 -7.42 -21.53 15.69
CA GLY A 117 -7.07 -22.90 16.04
C GLY A 117 -5.73 -22.97 16.74
#